data_74f69519999dbd9aa308c2d3151274f8
#
_entry.id   74f69519999dbd9aa308c2d3151274f8
#
_cell.length_a   1.000
_cell.length_b   1.000
_cell.length_c   1.000
_cell.angle_alpha   90.00
_cell.angle_beta   90.00
_cell.angle_gamma   90.00
#
_symmetry.space_group_name_H-M   'P 1'
#
loop_
_entity.id
_entity.type
_entity.pdbx_description
1 polymer ?
#
loop_
_entity_poly.entity_id
_entity_poly.type
_entity_poly.pdbx_seq_one_letter_code
_entity_poly.pdbx_strand_id
1 'polypeptide(L)'
;MKRVLSALALATIAVAAQAQVTFVDGTERPVFANYNPNGTAATLGPVVGGREDAMINTTAGMLTATFLGFEAIDTDSFTFTLSSGTLSNKGALNASISGPVAAGALNFTFADLFQGTAIGNGQNLGDFTSYAVLGSFAGTVFTPFTLGGAYDLILGFNDGLRVDSDYDDMVIGLRVTAVPEPETYALLLAGLGAVGFVAGRRRKSAELSR
;
A
#
# COMPACT_ATOMS: atom_id res chain seq x y z
N MET A 1 46.62 -40.14 -2.15
CA MET A 1 45.59 -39.52 -3.00
C MET A 1 44.54 -38.83 -2.07
N LYS A 2 44.64 -37.51 -1.93
CA LYS A 2 43.73 -36.73 -1.05
C LYS A 2 42.48 -36.36 -1.86
N ARG A 3 41.32 -36.88 -1.47
CA ARG A 3 40.03 -36.49 -2.06
C ARG A 3 39.58 -35.18 -1.43
N VAL A 4 39.64 -34.11 -2.20
CA VAL A 4 39.01 -32.82 -1.86
C VAL A 4 37.54 -32.93 -2.24
N LEU A 5 36.65 -33.13 -1.28
CA LEU A 5 35.21 -32.95 -1.48
C LEU A 5 34.92 -31.43 -1.36
N SER A 6 34.70 -30.80 -2.49
CA SER A 6 34.16 -29.45 -2.55
C SER A 6 32.66 -29.49 -2.19
N ALA A 7 32.31 -29.04 -0.99
CA ALA A 7 30.92 -28.82 -0.62
C ALA A 7 30.43 -27.56 -1.33
N LEU A 8 29.64 -27.74 -2.39
CA LEU A 8 28.92 -26.65 -3.06
C LEU A 8 27.77 -26.21 -2.15
N ALA A 9 27.91 -25.10 -1.46
CA ALA A 9 26.83 -24.50 -0.71
C ALA A 9 25.88 -23.86 -1.72
N LEU A 10 24.72 -24.47 -1.96
CA LEU A 10 23.65 -23.88 -2.74
C LEU A 10 22.98 -22.79 -1.87
N ALA A 11 23.37 -21.55 -2.05
CA ALA A 11 22.66 -20.41 -1.47
C ALA A 11 21.39 -20.21 -2.29
N THR A 12 20.26 -20.70 -1.80
CA THR A 12 18.95 -20.31 -2.33
C THR A 12 18.70 -18.87 -1.90
N ILE A 13 18.80 -17.94 -2.83
CA ILE A 13 18.35 -16.56 -2.62
C ILE A 13 16.82 -16.61 -2.63
N ALA A 14 16.20 -16.57 -1.47
CA ALA A 14 14.77 -16.33 -1.37
C ALA A 14 14.53 -14.89 -1.82
N VAL A 15 13.99 -14.72 -3.02
CA VAL A 15 13.45 -13.42 -3.45
C VAL A 15 12.20 -13.21 -2.61
N ALA A 16 12.30 -12.37 -1.60
CA ALA A 16 11.13 -11.92 -0.86
C ALA A 16 10.20 -11.21 -1.86
N ALA A 17 8.99 -11.74 -2.03
CA ALA A 17 7.96 -11.02 -2.78
C ALA A 17 7.78 -9.66 -2.09
N GLN A 18 7.95 -8.57 -2.85
CA GLN A 18 7.69 -7.24 -2.30
C GLN A 18 6.20 -7.14 -2.00
N ALA A 19 5.90 -6.74 -0.78
CA ALA A 19 4.54 -6.38 -0.41
C ALA A 19 4.14 -5.12 -1.19
N GLN A 20 2.93 -5.11 -1.76
CA GLN A 20 2.48 -4.06 -2.65
C GLN A 20 0.96 -3.89 -2.58
N VAL A 21 0.51 -2.64 -2.67
CA VAL A 21 -0.86 -2.30 -3.04
C VAL A 21 -0.90 -2.04 -4.54
N THR A 22 -1.86 -2.64 -5.24
CA THR A 22 -2.06 -2.50 -6.67
C THR A 22 -3.52 -2.16 -6.97
N PHE A 23 -3.82 -1.80 -8.20
CA PHE A 23 -5.19 -1.60 -8.64
C PHE A 23 -5.40 -2.26 -10.02
N VAL A 24 -6.65 -2.55 -10.32
CA VAL A 24 -7.10 -3.02 -11.64
C VAL A 24 -8.33 -2.26 -12.06
N ASP A 25 -8.49 -2.12 -13.37
CA ASP A 25 -9.62 -1.42 -14.00
C ASP A 25 -9.73 0.06 -13.59
N GLY A 26 -10.94 0.57 -13.50
CA GLY A 26 -11.27 1.95 -13.20
C GLY A 26 -11.39 2.84 -14.43
N THR A 27 -12.28 3.83 -14.32
CA THR A 27 -12.55 4.80 -15.37
C THR A 27 -11.45 5.85 -15.44
N GLU A 28 -10.96 6.14 -16.65
CA GLU A 28 -9.93 7.15 -16.85
C GLU A 28 -10.49 8.55 -16.66
N ARG A 29 -9.83 9.32 -15.80
CA ARG A 29 -10.04 10.76 -15.59
C ARG A 29 -8.69 11.46 -15.76
N PRO A 30 -8.35 11.94 -16.97
CA PRO A 30 -6.99 12.46 -17.25
C PRO A 30 -6.63 13.70 -16.44
N VAL A 31 -7.61 14.51 -16.08
CA VAL A 31 -7.41 15.73 -15.28
C VAL A 31 -8.59 15.90 -14.35
N PHE A 32 -8.32 16.15 -13.08
CA PHE A 32 -9.30 16.61 -12.11
C PHE A 32 -9.31 18.15 -12.07
N ALA A 33 -10.49 18.72 -12.30
CA ALA A 33 -10.66 20.17 -12.23
C ALA A 33 -10.61 20.61 -10.76
N ASN A 34 -9.91 21.74 -10.52
CA ASN A 34 -9.85 22.40 -9.22
C ASN A 34 -9.22 21.58 -8.07
N TYR A 35 -8.49 20.50 -8.37
CA TYR A 35 -7.79 19.72 -7.35
C TYR A 35 -6.90 20.61 -6.47
N ASN A 36 -7.24 20.73 -5.19
CA ASN A 36 -6.54 21.59 -4.23
C ASN A 36 -6.67 21.10 -2.77
N PRO A 37 -6.31 19.86 -2.45
CA PRO A 37 -6.39 19.37 -1.09
C PRO A 37 -5.39 20.09 -0.20
N ASN A 38 -5.81 20.48 0.99
CA ASN A 38 -4.98 21.18 1.96
C ASN A 38 -3.75 20.33 2.36
N GLY A 39 -2.55 20.82 2.03
CA GLY A 39 -1.28 20.18 2.37
C GLY A 39 -0.81 19.09 1.42
N THR A 40 -1.58 18.70 0.38
CA THR A 40 -1.22 17.59 -0.52
C THR A 40 -0.94 18.04 -1.95
N ALA A 41 -1.61 19.07 -2.47
CA ALA A 41 -1.51 19.50 -3.88
C ALA A 41 -0.09 19.76 -4.35
N ALA A 42 0.71 20.43 -3.55
CA ALA A 42 2.10 20.78 -3.89
C ALA A 42 3.02 19.54 -3.98
N THR A 43 2.65 18.43 -3.37
CA THR A 43 3.47 17.20 -3.31
C THR A 43 3.05 16.17 -4.35
N LEU A 44 1.81 16.20 -4.83
CA LEU A 44 1.33 15.26 -5.86
C LEU A 44 1.75 15.67 -7.26
N GLY A 45 1.81 16.95 -7.56
CA GLY A 45 2.21 17.46 -8.88
C GLY A 45 1.21 18.45 -9.48
N PRO A 46 1.59 19.11 -10.59
CA PRO A 46 0.77 20.17 -11.19
C PRO A 46 -0.46 19.66 -11.96
N VAL A 47 -0.47 18.39 -12.34
CA VAL A 47 -1.57 17.76 -13.08
C VAL A 47 -1.96 16.49 -12.35
N VAL A 48 -3.16 16.51 -11.77
CA VAL A 48 -3.74 15.37 -11.06
C VAL A 48 -4.90 14.82 -11.88
N GLY A 49 -4.85 13.56 -12.14
CA GLY A 49 -5.91 12.76 -12.72
C GLY A 49 -5.99 11.43 -12.00
N GLY A 50 -6.76 10.46 -12.51
CA GLY A 50 -6.86 9.20 -11.81
C GLY A 50 -7.60 8.10 -12.54
N ARG A 51 -7.66 6.97 -11.86
CA ARG A 51 -8.50 5.81 -12.17
C ARG A 51 -9.63 5.76 -11.15
N GLU A 52 -10.80 6.23 -11.57
CA GLU A 52 -12.03 6.27 -10.76
C GLU A 52 -12.57 4.85 -10.55
N ASP A 53 -13.01 4.56 -9.33
CA ASP A 53 -13.62 3.28 -8.92
C ASP A 53 -12.79 2.03 -9.23
N ALA A 54 -11.49 2.18 -9.33
CA ALA A 54 -10.58 1.08 -9.56
C ALA A 54 -10.59 0.08 -8.39
N MET A 55 -10.57 -1.22 -8.69
CA MET A 55 -10.44 -2.23 -7.64
C MET A 55 -9.04 -2.26 -7.07
N ILE A 56 -8.92 -2.00 -5.78
CA ILE A 56 -7.65 -2.02 -5.05
C ILE A 56 -7.38 -3.42 -4.51
N ASN A 57 -6.20 -3.94 -4.80
CA ASN A 57 -5.73 -5.23 -4.32
C ASN A 57 -4.46 -5.05 -3.49
N THR A 58 -4.21 -5.97 -2.58
CA THR A 58 -3.00 -6.00 -1.77
C THR A 58 -2.40 -7.40 -1.73
N THR A 59 -1.10 -7.49 -1.52
CA THR A 59 -0.45 -8.70 -1.05
C THR A 59 -0.67 -8.84 0.46
N ALA A 60 -0.50 -10.04 1.01
CA ALA A 60 -0.53 -10.23 2.46
C ALA A 60 0.58 -9.41 3.13
N GLY A 61 0.26 -8.76 4.25
CA GLY A 61 1.22 -7.93 4.94
C GLY A 61 0.61 -7.04 6.03
N MET A 62 1.38 -6.04 6.46
CA MET A 62 0.91 -4.97 7.33
C MET A 62 0.60 -3.76 6.46
N LEU A 63 -0.68 -3.44 6.31
CA LEU A 63 -1.13 -2.25 5.60
C LEU A 63 -1.14 -1.05 6.55
N THR A 64 -0.61 0.06 6.07
CA THR A 64 -0.74 1.38 6.70
C THR A 64 -1.51 2.29 5.75
N ALA A 65 -2.57 2.91 6.25
CA ALA A 65 -3.27 4.01 5.61
C ALA A 65 -2.95 5.31 6.35
N THR A 66 -2.64 6.37 5.60
CA THR A 66 -2.24 7.68 6.15
C THR A 66 -3.11 8.77 5.54
N PHE A 67 -3.67 9.64 6.37
CA PHE A 67 -4.43 10.80 5.95
C PHE A 67 -3.46 11.89 5.45
N LEU A 68 -3.59 12.31 4.19
CA LEU A 68 -2.66 13.22 3.51
C LEU A 68 -3.20 14.62 3.29
N GLY A 69 -4.52 14.80 3.27
CA GLY A 69 -5.13 16.09 3.05
C GLY A 69 -6.62 16.00 2.75
N PHE A 70 -7.24 17.16 2.64
CA PHE A 70 -8.65 17.32 2.30
C PHE A 70 -8.92 18.74 1.77
N GLU A 71 -10.05 18.95 1.11
CA GLU A 71 -10.53 20.29 0.76
C GLU A 71 -10.90 21.07 2.01
N ALA A 72 -10.54 22.36 2.05
CA ALA A 72 -10.62 23.18 3.26
C ALA A 72 -12.00 23.84 3.49
N ILE A 73 -12.91 23.78 2.53
CA ILE A 73 -14.08 24.68 2.49
C ILE A 73 -15.28 24.10 3.23
N ASP A 74 -15.40 22.78 3.36
CA ASP A 74 -16.59 22.16 3.90
C ASP A 74 -16.47 21.73 5.37
N THR A 75 -17.58 21.94 6.09
CA THR A 75 -17.74 21.49 7.48
C THR A 75 -18.02 19.98 7.56
N ASP A 76 -18.12 19.31 6.42
CA ASP A 76 -18.48 17.93 6.28
C ASP A 76 -17.44 17.00 6.90
N SER A 77 -17.89 15.88 7.37
CA SER A 77 -17.03 14.89 8.02
C SER A 77 -16.88 13.69 7.12
N PHE A 78 -15.71 13.56 6.52
CA PHE A 78 -15.34 12.39 5.71
C PHE A 78 -14.53 11.41 6.54
N THR A 79 -14.73 10.12 6.28
CA THR A 79 -13.98 9.05 6.93
C THR A 79 -13.48 8.04 5.92
N PHE A 80 -12.31 7.47 6.23
CA PHE A 80 -11.76 6.30 5.56
C PHE A 80 -11.60 5.20 6.61
N THR A 81 -12.26 4.06 6.39
CA THR A 81 -12.31 2.95 7.34
C THR A 81 -11.67 1.69 6.77
N LEU A 82 -10.81 1.08 7.57
CA LEU A 82 -10.26 -0.27 7.41
C LEU A 82 -10.67 -1.13 8.61
N SER A 83 -10.46 -2.44 8.53
CA SER A 83 -10.64 -3.34 9.68
C SER A 83 -9.82 -2.94 10.92
N SER A 84 -8.71 -2.24 10.73
CA SER A 84 -7.80 -1.77 11.79
C SER A 84 -8.18 -0.43 12.41
N GLY A 85 -9.19 0.27 11.88
CA GLY A 85 -9.62 1.56 12.40
C GLY A 85 -10.16 2.51 11.35
N THR A 86 -10.40 3.75 11.76
CA THR A 86 -10.98 4.81 10.92
C THR A 86 -10.10 6.06 10.99
N LEU A 87 -9.85 6.67 9.83
CA LEU A 87 -9.29 8.02 9.68
C LEU A 87 -10.43 9.00 9.39
N SER A 88 -10.28 10.25 9.81
CA SER A 88 -11.22 11.33 9.53
C SER A 88 -10.50 12.54 8.99
N ASN A 89 -11.15 13.30 8.09
CA ASN A 89 -10.64 14.59 7.61
C ASN A 89 -10.56 15.65 8.71
N LYS A 90 -11.25 15.45 9.85
CA LYS A 90 -11.12 16.29 11.06
C LYS A 90 -9.94 15.88 11.94
N GLY A 91 -9.24 14.81 11.60
CA GLY A 91 -8.03 14.35 12.29
C GLY A 91 -6.79 15.17 11.92
N ALA A 92 -5.68 14.84 12.57
CA ALA A 92 -4.39 15.46 12.25
C ALA A 92 -3.89 14.97 10.87
N LEU A 93 -3.29 15.87 10.07
CA LEU A 93 -2.53 15.48 8.88
C LEU A 93 -1.44 14.48 9.27
N ASN A 94 -1.24 13.50 8.41
CA ASN A 94 -0.34 12.35 8.62
C ASN A 94 -0.75 11.39 9.75
N ALA A 95 -1.97 11.55 10.31
CA ALA A 95 -2.54 10.49 11.14
C ALA A 95 -2.63 9.19 10.34
N SER A 96 -2.32 8.06 10.97
CA SER A 96 -2.32 6.77 10.29
C SER A 96 -2.96 5.67 11.13
N ILE A 97 -3.51 4.68 10.43
CA ILE A 97 -3.98 3.41 10.99
C ILE A 97 -3.22 2.27 10.31
N SER A 98 -2.91 1.22 11.07
CA SER A 98 -2.20 0.06 10.53
C SER A 98 -2.82 -1.23 11.03
N GLY A 99 -2.83 -2.24 10.16
CA GLY A 99 -3.32 -3.56 10.51
C GLY A 99 -2.94 -4.62 9.49
N PRO A 100 -3.02 -5.91 9.89
CA PRO A 100 -2.74 -7.00 8.98
C PRO A 100 -3.80 -7.08 7.88
N VAL A 101 -3.35 -7.36 6.66
CA VAL A 101 -4.23 -7.62 5.50
C VAL A 101 -3.84 -8.92 4.83
N ALA A 102 -4.84 -9.62 4.30
CA ALA A 102 -4.64 -10.78 3.44
C ALA A 102 -4.38 -10.33 2.00
N ALA A 103 -3.84 -11.23 1.17
CA ALA A 103 -3.75 -11.01 -0.26
C ALA A 103 -5.15 -11.03 -0.91
N GLY A 104 -5.36 -10.14 -1.88
CA GLY A 104 -6.61 -10.01 -2.62
C GLY A 104 -7.21 -8.61 -2.53
N ALA A 105 -8.51 -8.50 -2.77
CA ALA A 105 -9.23 -7.23 -2.73
C ALA A 105 -9.18 -6.62 -1.33
N LEU A 106 -8.75 -5.35 -1.25
CA LEU A 106 -8.68 -4.62 0.01
C LEU A 106 -10.09 -4.22 0.45
N ASN A 107 -10.45 -4.53 1.68
CA ASN A 107 -11.72 -4.08 2.23
C ASN A 107 -11.54 -2.72 2.90
N PHE A 108 -12.08 -1.67 2.28
CA PHE A 108 -12.15 -0.32 2.83
C PHE A 108 -13.47 0.35 2.50
N THR A 109 -13.76 1.43 3.20
CA THR A 109 -14.91 2.30 2.94
C THR A 109 -14.51 3.76 3.12
N PHE A 110 -14.80 4.60 2.11
CA PHE A 110 -14.95 6.03 2.30
C PHE A 110 -16.41 6.34 2.65
N ALA A 111 -16.63 7.31 3.51
CA ALA A 111 -17.97 7.75 3.86
C ALA A 111 -18.02 9.27 4.09
N ASP A 112 -19.09 9.86 3.61
CA ASP A 112 -19.55 11.19 4.02
C ASP A 112 -20.59 11.01 5.12
N LEU A 113 -20.26 11.47 6.32
CA LEU A 113 -21.13 11.33 7.48
C LEU A 113 -22.27 12.36 7.50
N PHE A 114 -22.16 13.44 6.74
CA PHE A 114 -23.21 14.45 6.63
C PHE A 114 -24.33 13.97 5.71
N GLN A 115 -23.98 13.46 4.54
CA GLN A 115 -24.95 12.92 3.58
C GLN A 115 -25.41 11.48 3.93
N GLY A 116 -24.63 10.77 4.75
CA GLY A 116 -24.86 9.36 5.04
C GLY A 116 -24.55 8.44 3.85
N THR A 117 -23.68 8.88 2.94
CA THR A 117 -23.25 8.08 1.79
C THR A 117 -21.93 7.36 2.10
N ALA A 118 -21.73 6.21 1.47
CA ALA A 118 -20.50 5.44 1.64
C ALA A 118 -20.17 4.65 0.38
N ILE A 119 -18.89 4.55 0.04
CA ILE A 119 -18.40 3.78 -1.09
C ILE A 119 -17.26 2.87 -0.66
N GLY A 120 -17.33 1.60 -1.06
CA GLY A 120 -16.29 0.60 -0.85
C GLY A 120 -15.48 0.29 -2.09
N ASN A 121 -14.51 -0.58 -1.93
CA ASN A 121 -13.58 -0.98 -2.97
C ASN A 121 -14.28 -1.54 -4.23
N GLY A 122 -13.95 -0.98 -5.39
CA GLY A 122 -14.48 -1.39 -6.69
C GLY A 122 -15.98 -1.11 -6.89
N GLN A 123 -16.60 -0.33 -6.00
CA GLN A 123 -17.99 0.11 -6.17
C GLN A 123 -18.06 1.34 -7.06
N ASN A 124 -19.10 1.39 -7.88
CA ASN A 124 -19.49 2.56 -8.66
C ASN A 124 -20.96 2.85 -8.33
N LEU A 125 -21.20 3.96 -7.64
CA LEU A 125 -22.56 4.35 -7.24
C LEU A 125 -23.29 5.15 -8.32
N GLY A 126 -22.60 5.45 -9.44
CA GLY A 126 -23.20 6.12 -10.61
C GLY A 126 -23.45 7.61 -10.45
N ASP A 127 -23.47 8.12 -9.24
CA ASP A 127 -23.76 9.50 -8.92
C ASP A 127 -22.63 10.08 -8.04
N PHE A 128 -21.76 10.83 -8.61
CA PHE A 128 -20.79 11.74 -8.02
C PHE A 128 -19.97 11.24 -6.80
N THR A 129 -20.55 10.47 -5.86
CA THR A 129 -19.81 9.86 -4.75
C THR A 129 -18.93 8.73 -5.26
N SER A 130 -17.65 8.97 -5.32
CA SER A 130 -16.68 8.05 -5.90
C SER A 130 -15.31 8.22 -5.25
N TYR A 131 -14.38 7.32 -5.57
CA TYR A 131 -12.98 7.48 -5.24
C TYR A 131 -12.12 7.20 -6.48
N ALA A 132 -10.89 7.67 -6.47
CA ALA A 132 -9.94 7.42 -7.55
C ALA A 132 -8.55 7.08 -7.01
N VAL A 133 -7.81 6.25 -7.75
CA VAL A 133 -6.35 6.17 -7.62
C VAL A 133 -5.76 7.41 -8.26
N LEU A 134 -5.09 8.25 -7.48
CA LEU A 134 -4.50 9.50 -7.94
C LEU A 134 -3.19 9.27 -8.67
N GLY A 135 -2.98 10.02 -9.75
CA GLY A 135 -1.78 9.92 -10.57
C GLY A 135 -1.74 10.95 -11.68
N SER A 136 -0.95 10.67 -12.71
CA SER A 136 -0.84 11.50 -13.90
C SER A 136 -0.91 10.64 -15.17
N PHE A 137 -1.35 11.25 -16.26
CA PHE A 137 -1.38 10.65 -17.58
C PHE A 137 -0.32 11.26 -18.51
N ALA A 138 0.43 10.40 -19.20
CA ALA A 138 1.25 10.76 -20.35
C ALA A 138 0.64 10.09 -21.60
N GLY A 139 -0.24 10.80 -22.30
CA GLY A 139 -1.12 10.21 -23.30
C GLY A 139 -2.11 9.24 -22.64
N THR A 140 -2.06 7.97 -23.03
CA THR A 140 -2.90 6.90 -22.45
C THR A 140 -2.21 6.16 -21.29
N VAL A 141 -0.96 6.49 -20.97
CA VAL A 141 -0.21 5.82 -19.91
C VAL A 141 -0.48 6.50 -18.58
N PHE A 142 -1.07 5.77 -17.64
CA PHE A 142 -1.30 6.21 -16.27
C PHE A 142 -0.14 5.84 -15.35
N THR A 143 0.32 6.80 -14.55
CA THR A 143 1.34 6.58 -13.53
C THR A 143 0.79 7.02 -12.17
N PRO A 144 0.56 6.11 -11.22
CA PRO A 144 0.07 6.45 -9.89
C PRO A 144 1.11 7.27 -9.12
N PHE A 145 0.65 8.17 -8.27
CA PHE A 145 1.51 8.90 -7.36
C PHE A 145 1.93 8.02 -6.19
N THR A 146 3.22 8.10 -5.84
CA THR A 146 3.80 7.32 -4.73
C THR A 146 4.53 8.20 -3.72
N LEU A 147 4.60 9.52 -3.97
CA LEU A 147 5.36 10.50 -3.17
C LEU A 147 6.81 10.03 -2.89
N GLY A 148 7.52 9.71 -3.97
CA GLY A 148 8.91 9.26 -3.87
C GLY A 148 9.05 7.85 -3.28
N GLY A 149 8.02 7.01 -3.36
CA GLY A 149 8.00 5.65 -2.82
C GLY A 149 7.57 5.58 -1.36
N ALA A 150 7.07 6.68 -0.79
CA ALA A 150 6.50 6.66 0.56
C ALA A 150 5.22 5.83 0.63
N TYR A 151 4.46 5.79 -0.46
CA TYR A 151 3.21 5.03 -0.59
C TYR A 151 3.26 4.14 -1.83
N ASP A 152 2.49 3.07 -1.83
CA ASP A 152 2.26 2.23 -3.00
C ASP A 152 1.21 2.86 -3.92
N LEU A 153 0.12 3.38 -3.32
CA LEU A 153 -0.95 4.12 -4.00
C LEU A 153 -1.42 5.29 -3.14
N ILE A 154 -2.00 6.30 -3.80
CA ILE A 154 -2.73 7.39 -3.17
C ILE A 154 -4.15 7.36 -3.70
N LEU A 155 -5.13 7.39 -2.80
CA LEU A 155 -6.55 7.45 -3.11
C LEU A 155 -7.09 8.83 -2.80
N GLY A 156 -7.96 9.34 -3.67
CA GLY A 156 -8.76 10.52 -3.43
C GLY A 156 -10.24 10.17 -3.39
N PHE A 157 -11.00 10.82 -2.54
CA PHE A 157 -12.44 10.67 -2.38
C PHE A 157 -13.15 11.94 -2.85
N ASN A 158 -14.29 11.74 -3.52
CA ASN A 158 -15.23 12.78 -3.94
C ASN A 158 -16.61 12.49 -3.33
N ASP A 159 -17.16 13.42 -2.57
CA ASP A 159 -18.44 13.28 -1.87
C ASP A 159 -19.67 13.45 -2.76
N GLY A 160 -19.49 14.08 -3.93
CA GLY A 160 -20.53 14.26 -4.92
C GLY A 160 -21.49 15.46 -4.68
N LEU A 161 -21.25 16.26 -3.64
CA LEU A 161 -22.10 17.44 -3.33
C LEU A 161 -21.94 18.58 -4.32
N ARG A 162 -20.78 18.67 -4.95
CA ARG A 162 -20.48 19.69 -5.96
C ARG A 162 -20.13 19.02 -7.27
N VAL A 163 -20.37 19.73 -8.36
CA VAL A 163 -20.07 19.25 -9.71
C VAL A 163 -18.58 19.40 -10.03
N ASP A 164 -17.70 19.19 -9.04
CA ASP A 164 -16.28 19.41 -9.22
C ASP A 164 -15.47 18.13 -9.47
N SER A 165 -15.79 16.98 -9.10
CA SER A 165 -15.09 15.73 -9.45
C SER A 165 -13.56 15.85 -9.37
N ASP A 166 -13.06 16.41 -8.26
CA ASP A 166 -11.62 16.67 -8.07
C ASP A 166 -10.93 15.69 -7.12
N TYR A 167 -11.70 14.90 -6.39
CA TYR A 167 -11.20 13.80 -5.54
C TYR A 167 -10.27 14.27 -4.42
N ASP A 168 -10.51 15.44 -3.86
CA ASP A 168 -9.70 16.00 -2.78
C ASP A 168 -10.46 16.23 -1.48
N ASP A 169 -11.73 15.84 -1.39
CA ASP A 169 -12.49 15.84 -0.15
C ASP A 169 -11.82 15.03 0.97
N MET A 170 -11.14 13.93 0.60
CA MET A 170 -10.25 13.21 1.50
C MET A 170 -9.18 12.44 0.73
N VAL A 171 -7.92 12.66 1.05
CA VAL A 171 -6.78 12.01 0.38
C VAL A 171 -6.07 11.05 1.34
N ILE A 172 -5.90 9.81 0.91
CA ILE A 172 -5.32 8.71 1.69
C ILE A 172 -4.14 8.08 0.96
N GLY A 173 -2.98 8.00 1.62
CA GLY A 173 -1.85 7.21 1.15
C GLY A 173 -1.90 5.79 1.70
N LEU A 174 -1.71 4.80 0.85
CA LEU A 174 -1.69 3.37 1.20
C LEU A 174 -0.29 2.80 1.00
N ARG A 175 0.18 2.04 1.99
CA ARG A 175 1.43 1.28 1.90
C ARG A 175 1.28 -0.06 2.58
N VAL A 176 1.73 -1.13 1.92
CA VAL A 176 1.83 -2.45 2.55
C VAL A 176 3.29 -2.84 2.73
N THR A 177 3.61 -3.40 3.90
CA THR A 177 4.94 -3.96 4.19
C THR A 177 4.84 -5.46 4.40
N ALA A 178 5.78 -6.21 3.82
CA ALA A 178 5.81 -7.65 4.00
C ALA A 178 6.04 -7.98 5.48
N VAL A 179 5.24 -8.88 6.02
CA VAL A 179 5.54 -9.53 7.31
C VAL A 179 6.26 -10.82 6.98
N PRO A 180 7.52 -11.01 7.43
CA PRO A 180 8.23 -12.25 7.21
C PRO A 180 7.44 -13.43 7.79
N GLU A 181 7.15 -14.43 6.96
CA GLU A 181 6.41 -15.61 7.39
C GLU A 181 7.19 -16.40 8.46
N PRO A 182 6.53 -17.04 9.42
CA PRO A 182 7.20 -17.88 10.43
C PRO A 182 8.12 -18.94 9.81
N GLU A 183 7.77 -19.43 8.63
CA GLU A 183 8.57 -20.39 7.85
C GLU A 183 9.92 -19.82 7.43
N THR A 184 9.99 -18.53 7.11
CA THR A 184 11.25 -17.85 6.77
C THR A 184 12.21 -17.86 7.95
N TYR A 185 11.72 -17.60 9.16
CA TYR A 185 12.52 -17.70 10.39
C TYR A 185 12.93 -19.14 10.69
N ALA A 186 12.02 -20.11 10.48
CA ALA A 186 12.32 -21.53 10.68
C ALA A 186 13.41 -22.00 9.70
N LEU A 187 13.35 -21.61 8.43
CA LEU A 187 14.37 -21.94 7.42
C LEU A 187 15.72 -21.26 7.75
N LEU A 188 15.71 -20.01 8.20
CA LEU A 188 16.92 -19.31 8.62
C LEU A 188 17.57 -20.03 9.81
N LEU A 189 16.81 -20.40 10.84
CA LEU A 189 17.30 -21.13 12.01
C LEU A 189 17.80 -22.52 11.64
N ALA A 190 17.09 -23.23 10.76
CA ALA A 190 17.52 -24.54 10.24
C ALA A 190 18.84 -24.42 9.47
N GLY A 191 18.99 -23.39 8.62
CA GLY A 191 20.21 -23.10 7.88
C GLY A 191 21.39 -22.81 8.80
N LEU A 192 21.19 -21.93 9.78
CA LEU A 192 22.21 -21.61 10.79
C LEU A 192 22.59 -22.85 11.63
N GLY A 193 21.62 -23.66 12.00
CA GLY A 193 21.83 -24.92 12.71
C GLY A 193 22.68 -25.91 11.89
N ALA A 194 22.40 -26.07 10.61
CA ALA A 194 23.17 -26.94 9.70
C ALA A 194 24.62 -26.46 9.55
N VAL A 195 24.83 -25.15 9.36
CA VAL A 195 26.19 -24.57 9.28
C VAL A 195 26.95 -24.77 10.60
N GLY A 196 26.31 -24.49 11.74
CA GLY A 196 26.91 -24.69 13.06
C GLY A 196 27.30 -26.15 13.32
N PHE A 197 26.44 -27.10 12.91
CA PHE A 197 26.72 -28.53 13.03
C PHE A 197 27.94 -28.94 12.19
N VAL A 198 28.02 -28.52 10.94
CA VAL A 198 29.16 -28.83 10.03
C VAL A 198 30.45 -28.20 10.57
N ALA A 199 30.41 -26.97 11.05
CA ALA A 199 31.57 -26.29 11.65
C ALA A 199 32.06 -26.99 12.91
N GLY A 200 31.13 -27.42 13.78
CA GLY A 200 31.46 -28.19 14.99
C GLY A 200 32.11 -29.53 14.71
N ARG A 201 31.67 -30.28 13.68
CA ARG A 201 32.28 -31.55 13.25
C ARG A 201 33.72 -31.36 12.74
N ARG A 202 33.97 -30.29 11.98
CA ARG A 202 35.33 -29.99 11.46
C ARG A 202 36.34 -29.71 12.59
N ARG A 203 35.92 -29.00 13.65
CA ARG A 203 36.76 -28.72 14.81
C ARG A 203 37.17 -30.02 15.56
N LYS A 204 36.20 -30.92 15.81
CA LYS A 204 36.49 -32.21 16.47
C LYS A 204 37.44 -33.11 15.65
N SER A 205 37.31 -33.12 14.32
CA SER A 205 38.20 -33.89 13.47
C SER A 205 39.63 -33.36 13.45
N ALA A 206 39.81 -32.06 13.62
CA ALA A 206 41.15 -31.42 13.72
C ALA A 206 41.84 -31.68 15.05
N GLU A 207 41.10 -31.83 16.17
CA GLU A 207 41.64 -32.20 17.48
C GLU A 207 42.07 -33.65 17.58
N LEU A 208 41.38 -34.56 16.91
CA LEU A 208 41.69 -36.03 16.88
C LEU A 208 42.89 -36.39 15.99
N SER A 209 43.40 -35.45 15.22
CA SER A 209 44.55 -35.64 14.31
C SER A 209 45.87 -35.05 14.84
N ARG A 210 45.89 -34.60 16.09
CA ARG A 210 47.10 -34.16 16.84
C ARG A 210 47.49 -35.21 17.89
#